data_cbf5f3dd92bd6dc59fd43e88ff5ea18f
#
_entry.id   cbf5f3dd92bd6dc59fd43e88ff5ea18f
#
_cell.length_a   1.000
_cell.length_b   1.000
_cell.length_c   1.000
_cell.angle_alpha   90.00
_cell.angle_beta   90.00
_cell.angle_gamma   90.00
#
_symmetry.space_group_name_H-M   'P 1'
#
loop_
_entity.id
_entity.type
_entity.pdbx_description
1 polymer ?
#
loop_
_entity_poly.entity_id
_entity_poly.type
_entity_poly.pdbx_seq_one_letter_code
_entity_poly.pdbx_strand_id
1 'polypeptide(L)' 'MEFIVKCTWYDDENIWVAQTSNDKFALTTDHVSFDALLERVKIAIEDIAEVELGYKGNIRLILDVVRTINLNTVVTTA' A
#
# COMPACT_ATOMS: atom_id res chain seq x y z
N MET A 1 15.54 -6.51 -7.50
CA MET A 1 15.04 -6.43 -6.11
C MET A 1 13.52 -6.34 -6.13
N GLU A 2 12.88 -7.01 -5.20
CA GLU A 2 11.43 -7.13 -5.18
C GLU A 2 10.88 -6.74 -3.81
N PHE A 3 9.80 -5.98 -3.80
CA PHE A 3 9.10 -5.58 -2.59
C PHE A 3 7.64 -5.98 -2.69
N ILE A 4 7.11 -6.57 -1.64
CA ILE A 4 5.69 -6.87 -1.51
C ILE A 4 5.07 -5.76 -0.68
N VAL A 5 4.13 -5.03 -1.26
CA VAL A 5 3.47 -3.90 -0.61
C VAL A 5 2.00 -4.25 -0.39
N LYS A 6 1.59 -4.32 0.85
CA LYS A 6 0.19 -4.56 1.19
C LYS A 6 -0.55 -3.23 1.26
N CYS A 7 -1.57 -3.08 0.43
CA CYS A 7 -2.41 -1.88 0.39
C CYS A 7 -3.79 -2.24 0.92
N THR A 8 -4.21 -1.60 2.00
CA THR A 8 -5.48 -1.89 2.66
C THR A 8 -6.36 -0.64 2.68
N TRP A 9 -7.60 -0.79 2.29
CA TRP A 9 -8.61 0.25 2.43
C TRP A 9 -9.30 0.15 3.77
N TYR A 10 -9.31 1.25 4.51
CA TYR A 10 -10.02 1.36 5.78
C TYR A 10 -11.27 2.22 5.58
N ASP A 11 -12.41 1.56 5.49
CA ASP A 11 -13.68 2.21 5.18
C ASP A 11 -14.11 3.22 6.25
N ASP A 12 -13.85 2.91 7.51
CA ASP A 12 -14.19 3.78 8.64
C ASP A 12 -13.43 5.11 8.60
N GLU A 13 -12.20 5.07 8.14
CA GLU A 13 -11.32 6.24 8.07
C GLU A 13 -11.27 6.85 6.67
N ASN A 14 -11.85 6.16 5.70
CA ASN A 14 -11.85 6.56 4.29
C ASN A 14 -10.45 6.82 3.76
N ILE A 15 -9.54 5.87 4.01
CA ILE A 15 -8.13 6.02 3.68
C ILE A 15 -7.52 4.69 3.23
N TRP A 16 -6.57 4.78 2.31
CA TRP A 16 -5.70 3.68 1.92
C TRP A 16 -4.43 3.70 2.75
N VAL A 17 -4.00 2.54 3.21
CA VAL A 17 -2.71 2.38 3.92
C VAL A 17 -1.86 1.37 3.17
N ALA A 18 -0.65 1.74 2.85
CA ALA A 18 0.35 0.85 2.24
C ALA A 18 1.42 0.50 3.27
N GLN A 19 1.73 -0.78 3.35
CA GLN A 19 2.74 -1.27 4.27
C GLN A 19 3.67 -2.25 3.56
N THR A 20 4.96 -2.10 3.80
CA THR A 20 5.96 -3.09 3.44
C THR A 20 7.03 -3.16 4.51
N SER A 21 7.57 -4.33 4.73
CA SER A 21 8.64 -4.51 5.72
C SER A 21 9.53 -5.68 5.35
N ASN A 22 10.78 -5.59 5.78
CA ASN A 22 11.72 -6.71 5.77
C ASN A 22 12.64 -6.57 6.99
N ASP A 23 13.68 -7.39 7.06
CA ASP A 23 14.60 -7.40 8.21
C ASP A 23 15.38 -6.09 8.39
N LYS A 24 15.43 -5.25 7.36
CA LYS A 24 16.26 -4.04 7.34
C LYS A 24 15.47 -2.75 7.44
N PHE A 25 14.19 -2.77 7.05
CA PHE A 25 13.37 -1.56 7.07
C PHE A 25 11.89 -1.88 7.17
N ALA A 26 11.14 -0.85 7.57
CA ALA A 26 9.67 -0.88 7.52
C ALA A 26 9.19 0.44 6.93
N LEU A 27 8.16 0.36 6.10
CA LEU A 27 7.53 1.51 5.48
C LEU A 27 6.03 1.44 5.70
N THR A 28 5.45 2.53 6.17
CA THR A 28 4.00 2.70 6.26
C THR A 28 3.65 4.09 5.75
N THR A 29 2.73 4.18 4.81
CA THR A 29 2.23 5.45 4.29
C THR A 29 0.75 5.35 3.99
N ASP A 30 0.07 6.48 3.91
CA ASP A 30 -1.36 6.52 3.69
C ASP A 30 -1.76 7.65 2.72
N HIS A 31 -2.93 7.50 2.13
CA HIS A 31 -3.56 8.53 1.32
C HIS A 31 -5.02 8.18 1.04
N VAL A 32 -5.85 9.19 0.84
CA VAL A 32 -7.26 9.00 0.45
C VAL A 32 -7.40 8.52 -1.00
N SER A 33 -6.43 8.83 -1.85
CA SER A 33 -6.37 8.40 -3.24
C SER A 33 -5.38 7.25 -3.41
N PHE A 34 -5.82 6.16 -4.03
CA PHE A 34 -4.95 5.02 -4.31
C PHE A 34 -3.81 5.37 -5.25
N ASP A 35 -4.08 6.16 -6.28
CA ASP A 35 -3.04 6.58 -7.23
C ASP A 35 -1.98 7.43 -6.57
N ALA A 36 -2.37 8.36 -5.69
CA ALA A 36 -1.44 9.17 -4.94
C ALA A 36 -0.66 8.33 -3.91
N LEU A 37 -1.29 7.32 -3.33
CA LEU A 37 -0.62 6.37 -2.45
C LEU A 37 0.50 5.64 -3.19
N LEU A 38 0.22 5.15 -4.40
CA LEU A 38 1.22 4.46 -5.21
C LEU A 38 2.42 5.36 -5.52
N GLU A 39 2.19 6.61 -5.83
CA GLU A 39 3.29 7.55 -6.07
C GLU A 39 4.15 7.75 -4.82
N ARG A 40 3.54 7.86 -3.65
CA ARG A 40 4.29 7.94 -2.39
C ARG A 40 5.11 6.68 -2.12
N VAL A 41 4.52 5.51 -2.38
CA VAL A 41 5.20 4.23 -2.21
C VAL A 41 6.40 4.12 -3.13
N LYS A 42 6.24 4.48 -4.41
CA LYS A 42 7.33 4.44 -5.39
C LYS A 42 8.51 5.29 -4.95
N ILE A 43 8.25 6.54 -4.58
CA ILE A 43 9.28 7.48 -4.15
C ILE A 43 9.98 6.97 -2.90
N ALA A 44 9.23 6.50 -1.92
CA ALA A 44 9.79 6.00 -0.66
C ALA A 44 10.66 4.76 -0.87
N ILE A 45 10.22 3.82 -1.71
CA ILE A 45 10.98 2.59 -1.98
C ILE A 45 12.23 2.88 -2.78
N GLU A 46 12.19 3.77 -3.75
CA GLU A 46 13.38 4.19 -4.48
C GLU A 46 14.42 4.79 -3.54
N ASP A 47 13.98 5.63 -2.61
CA ASP A 47 14.85 6.25 -1.62
C ASP A 47 15.45 5.20 -0.67
N ILE A 48 14.63 4.30 -0.15
CA ILE A 48 15.10 3.22 0.74
C ILE A 48 16.11 2.33 0.03
N ALA A 49 15.83 1.93 -1.21
CA ALA A 49 16.71 1.07 -1.97
C ALA A 49 18.06 1.73 -2.21
N GLU A 50 18.07 2.99 -2.58
CA GLU A 50 19.31 3.73 -2.85
C GLU A 50 20.09 4.04 -1.57
N VAL A 51 19.44 4.64 -0.58
CA VAL A 51 20.11 5.17 0.61
C VAL A 51 20.41 4.09 1.65
N GLU A 52 19.44 3.27 1.97
CA GLU A 52 19.60 2.30 3.06
C GLU A 52 20.16 0.96 2.59
N LEU A 53 19.82 0.53 1.38
CA LEU A 53 20.24 -0.77 0.86
C LEU A 53 21.40 -0.67 -0.13
N GLY A 54 21.74 0.54 -0.58
CA GLY A 54 22.80 0.76 -1.56
C GLY A 54 22.55 0.07 -2.90
N TYR A 55 21.28 -0.16 -3.23
CA TYR A 55 20.88 -0.90 -4.42
C TYR A 55 20.68 0.04 -5.61
N LYS A 56 21.23 -0.36 -6.74
CA LYS A 56 20.97 0.30 -8.03
C LYS A 56 20.57 -0.76 -9.03
N GLY A 57 19.48 -0.55 -9.72
CA GLY A 57 18.95 -1.48 -10.71
C GLY A 57 17.43 -1.50 -10.71
N ASN A 58 16.86 -2.55 -11.25
CA ASN A 58 15.43 -2.67 -11.35
C ASN A 58 14.81 -3.05 -10.02
N ILE A 59 13.71 -2.37 -9.70
CA ILE A 59 12.90 -2.66 -8.52
C ILE A 59 11.53 -3.09 -9.01
N ARG A 60 11.06 -4.22 -8.49
CA ARG A 60 9.74 -4.74 -8.79
C ARG A 60 8.87 -4.62 -7.55
N LEU A 61 7.72 -3.96 -7.71
CA LEU A 61 6.72 -3.87 -6.65
C LEU A 61 5.60 -4.85 -6.93
N ILE A 62 5.31 -5.69 -5.95
CA ILE A 62 4.15 -6.58 -5.99
C ILE A 62 3.13 -5.99 -5.04
N LEU A 63 1.97 -5.61 -5.56
CA LEU A 63 0.92 -5.01 -4.77
C LEU A 63 -0.09 -6.08 -4.34
N ASP A 64 -0.27 -6.21 -3.04
CA ASP A 64 -1.32 -7.03 -2.45
C ASP A 64 -2.41 -6.08 -1.97
N VAL A 65 -3.48 -5.94 -2.75
CA VAL A 65 -4.53 -4.94 -2.51
C VAL A 65 -5.73 -5.62 -1.86
N VAL A 66 -6.10 -5.13 -0.68
CA VAL A 66 -7.24 -5.64 0.08
C VAL A 66 -8.22 -4.51 0.33
N ARG A 67 -9.44 -4.70 -0.13
CA ARG A 67 -10.54 -3.78 0.14
C ARG A 67 -11.77 -4.55 0.52
N THR A 68 -12.27 -4.27 1.73
CA THR A 68 -13.52 -4.85 2.22
C THR A 68 -14.63 -3.83 2.02
N ILE A 69 -15.71 -4.25 1.38
CA ILE A 69 -16.90 -3.43 1.18
C ILE A 69 -18.04 -4.11 1.92
N ASN A 70 -18.61 -3.41 2.88
CA ASN A 70 -19.77 -3.88 3.62
C ASN A 70 -21.03 -3.38 2.91
N LEU A 71 -21.87 -4.33 2.50
CA LEU A 71 -23.14 -4.01 1.84
C LEU A 71 -24.27 -4.33 2.81
N ASN A 72 -25.08 -3.32 3.08
CA ASN A 72 -26.31 -3.51 3.82
C ASN A 72 -27.44 -3.71 2.83
N THR A 73 -27.97 -4.93 2.80
CA THR A 73 -29.16 -5.21 2.00
C THR A 73 -30.38 -5.08 2.90
N VAL A 74 -31.32 -4.25 2.50
CA VAL A 74 -32.60 -4.15 3.15
C VAL A 74 -33.54 -5.14 2.48
N VAL A 75 -33.93 -6.17 3.21
CA VAL A 75 -34.96 -7.10 2.72
C VAL A 75 -36.31 -6.44 2.98
N THR A 76 -36.95 -6.01 1.93
CA THR A 76 -38.30 -5.49 2.01
C THR A 76 -39.24 -6.67 1.81
N THR A 77 -39.91 -7.09 2.85
CA THR A 77 -41.03 -8.04 2.73
C THR A 77 -42.29 -7.23 2.42
N ALA A 78 -42.79 -7.42 1.25
CA ALA A 78 -44.07 -6.84 0.89
C ALA A 78 -45.22 -7.71 1.38
#